data_8ded4a04d896a8f9e22b6342d4c61f8a
#
_entry.id   8ded4a04d896a8f9e22b6342d4c61f8a
#
_cell.length_a   1.000
_cell.length_b   1.000
_cell.length_c   1.000
_cell.angle_alpha   90.00
_cell.angle_beta   90.00
_cell.angle_gamma   90.00
#
_symmetry.space_group_name_H-M   'P 1'
#
loop_
_entity.id
_entity.type
_entity.pdbx_description
1 polymer ?
#
loop_
_entity_poly.entity_id
_entity_poly.type
_entity_poly.pdbx_seq_one_letter_code
_entity_poly.pdbx_strand_id
1 'polypeptide(L)'
;VISDTSGVLLPEIRIRENFRLKPTQYAIYINGIQAEEGDIPADRLMALPTSDTYGEIDGVLGMDPAYRMPVTWIQTDQKARALNLGYQVIDCASVIATHVNKVVRQYLPELFNYDDVTHLHNRLSSQAPKLAEDLNAALNYSQLLKVYRQLLTEGVSMKDIVTIATVLVASSATTKDPVLLTSDVRLGLRRSIATPLVRNQTLSVYTLQNDLENLLLGVVNQTQQANKVSLDSVPVDPNMLTQFQSTMPQAKEQMKAAGKEPVLLVAPQLRPLLSRYARLFAPGLQVLSYNEVPDELELKVLGSLS
;
A
#
# COMPACT_ATOMS: atom_id res chain seq x y z
N VAL A 1 5.65 -7.54 12.69
CA VAL A 1 6.08 -7.00 11.39
C VAL A 1 5.08 -5.98 10.84
N ILE A 2 3.76 -6.28 10.66
CA ILE A 2 2.80 -5.27 10.13
C ILE A 2 2.64 -4.10 11.10
N SER A 3 2.42 -4.34 12.38
CA SER A 3 2.36 -3.29 13.41
C SER A 3 3.64 -2.46 13.46
N ASP A 4 4.79 -3.09 13.28
CA ASP A 4 6.08 -2.40 13.25
C ASP A 4 6.24 -1.49 12.04
N THR A 5 5.64 -1.82 10.91
CA THR A 5 5.72 -1.00 9.69
C THR A 5 4.62 0.06 9.64
N SER A 6 3.39 -0.30 9.96
CA SER A 6 2.23 0.60 9.88
C SER A 6 2.09 1.55 11.08
N GLY A 7 2.62 1.16 12.25
CA GLY A 7 2.46 1.92 13.48
C GLY A 7 1.07 1.81 14.13
N VAL A 8 0.25 0.84 13.69
CA VAL A 8 -1.07 0.55 14.26
C VAL A 8 -1.10 -0.86 14.81
N LEU A 9 -1.99 -1.10 15.79
CA LEU A 9 -2.22 -2.42 16.33
C LEU A 9 -3.02 -3.26 15.33
N LEU A 10 -2.69 -4.55 15.25
CA LEU A 10 -3.47 -5.48 14.45
C LEU A 10 -4.65 -6.03 15.27
N PRO A 11 -5.78 -6.31 14.62
CA PRO A 11 -6.88 -7.00 15.27
C PRO A 11 -6.48 -8.43 15.65
N GLU A 12 -7.19 -9.00 16.61
CA GLU A 12 -7.02 -10.39 17.01
C GLU A 12 -7.39 -11.33 15.85
N ILE A 13 -6.48 -12.25 15.53
CA ILE A 13 -6.73 -13.29 14.52
C ILE A 13 -7.38 -14.49 15.22
N ARG A 14 -8.56 -14.89 14.75
CA ARG A 14 -9.29 -16.05 15.25
C ARG A 14 -9.25 -17.18 14.24
N ILE A 15 -8.75 -18.34 14.68
CA ILE A 15 -8.73 -19.55 13.84
C ILE A 15 -9.92 -20.42 14.25
N ARG A 16 -10.67 -20.90 13.27
CA ARG A 16 -11.83 -21.78 13.48
C ARG A 16 -11.81 -22.91 12.46
N GLU A 17 -12.27 -24.08 12.88
CA GLU A 17 -12.49 -25.21 11.99
C GLU A 17 -13.71 -24.94 11.08
N ASN A 18 -13.61 -25.35 9.83
CA ASN A 18 -14.69 -25.24 8.85
C ASN A 18 -14.79 -26.54 8.04
N PHE A 19 -15.72 -27.40 8.43
CA PHE A 19 -15.94 -28.71 7.82
C PHE A 19 -16.50 -28.67 6.40
N ARG A 20 -16.82 -27.48 5.85
CA ARG A 20 -17.25 -27.30 4.45
C ARG A 20 -16.08 -27.20 3.48
N LEU A 21 -14.88 -26.92 4.01
CA LEU A 21 -13.66 -26.86 3.21
C LEU A 21 -13.05 -28.26 3.05
N LYS A 22 -12.31 -28.46 1.97
CA LYS A 22 -11.49 -29.67 1.82
C LYS A 22 -10.37 -29.68 2.86
N PRO A 23 -9.81 -30.85 3.23
CA PRO A 23 -8.76 -30.94 4.25
C PRO A 23 -7.51 -30.11 3.99
N THR A 24 -7.24 -29.78 2.74
CA THR A 24 -6.09 -28.97 2.30
C THR A 24 -6.41 -27.48 2.11
N GLN A 25 -7.69 -27.11 2.22
CA GLN A 25 -8.16 -25.76 1.98
C GLN A 25 -8.29 -24.95 3.27
N TYR A 26 -8.02 -23.66 3.15
CA TYR A 26 -8.36 -22.67 4.17
C TYR A 26 -8.96 -21.41 3.52
N ALA A 27 -9.71 -20.65 4.29
CA ALA A 27 -10.28 -19.39 3.86
C ALA A 27 -9.99 -18.29 4.88
N ILE A 28 -9.73 -17.08 4.40
CA ILE A 28 -9.45 -15.91 5.22
C ILE A 28 -10.67 -14.99 5.14
N TYR A 29 -11.20 -14.63 6.29
CA TYR A 29 -12.38 -13.76 6.42
C TYR A 29 -11.99 -12.43 7.06
N ILE A 30 -12.47 -11.34 6.50
CA ILE A 30 -12.39 -9.99 7.05
C ILE A 30 -13.80 -9.53 7.40
N ASN A 31 -14.03 -9.17 8.65
CA ASN A 31 -15.36 -8.74 9.13
C ASN A 31 -16.50 -9.72 8.76
N GLY A 32 -16.21 -11.02 8.75
CA GLY A 32 -17.19 -12.06 8.42
C GLY A 32 -17.39 -12.31 6.92
N ILE A 33 -16.71 -11.58 6.05
CA ILE A 33 -16.75 -11.75 4.59
C ILE A 33 -15.48 -12.46 4.14
N GLN A 34 -15.62 -13.49 3.30
CA GLN A 34 -14.49 -14.19 2.72
C GLN A 34 -13.69 -13.25 1.82
N ALA A 35 -12.44 -13.03 2.17
CA ALA A 35 -11.52 -12.18 1.42
C ALA A 35 -10.69 -13.00 0.42
N GLU A 36 -10.04 -14.04 0.89
CA GLU A 36 -9.24 -14.95 0.06
C GLU A 36 -9.34 -16.40 0.58
N GLU A 37 -8.85 -17.33 -0.24
CA GLU A 37 -8.74 -18.74 0.11
C GLU A 37 -7.42 -19.31 -0.41
N GLY A 38 -6.99 -20.42 0.16
CA GLY A 38 -5.79 -21.12 -0.27
C GLY A 38 -5.97 -22.62 -0.20
N ASP A 39 -5.17 -23.33 -0.98
CA ASP A 39 -5.07 -24.79 -0.98
C ASP A 39 -3.59 -25.16 -0.79
N ILE A 40 -3.31 -25.91 0.26
CA ILE A 40 -1.95 -26.31 0.65
C ILE A 40 -1.95 -27.82 0.89
N PRO A 41 -1.15 -28.59 0.12
CA PRO A 41 -0.99 -30.00 0.37
C PRO A 41 -0.42 -30.25 1.75
N ALA A 42 -1.14 -31.03 2.58
CA ALA A 42 -0.70 -31.40 3.91
C ALA A 42 0.65 -32.14 3.84
N ASP A 43 1.49 -31.96 4.86
CA ASP A 43 2.78 -32.63 5.04
C ASP A 43 3.80 -32.40 3.90
N ARG A 44 3.65 -31.32 3.13
CA ARG A 44 4.59 -30.91 2.10
C ARG A 44 5.25 -29.58 2.44
N LEU A 45 6.34 -29.30 1.76
CA LEU A 45 7.03 -28.00 1.78
C LEU A 45 6.85 -27.31 0.43
N MET A 46 6.73 -26.00 0.44
CA MET A 46 6.67 -25.19 -0.77
C MET A 46 8.10 -24.86 -1.24
N ALA A 47 8.48 -25.33 -2.42
CA ALA A 47 9.71 -24.94 -3.09
C ALA A 47 9.41 -23.83 -4.10
N LEU A 48 9.83 -22.60 -3.75
CA LEU A 48 9.66 -21.40 -4.57
C LEU A 48 10.93 -21.18 -5.40
N PRO A 49 10.85 -21.15 -6.74
CA PRO A 49 12.02 -20.86 -7.57
C PRO A 49 12.46 -19.40 -7.37
N THR A 50 13.78 -19.19 -7.38
CA THR A 50 14.42 -17.88 -7.27
C THR A 50 15.25 -17.60 -8.53
N SER A 51 15.86 -16.42 -8.64
CA SER A 51 16.84 -16.11 -9.70
C SER A 51 18.03 -17.07 -9.73
N ASP A 52 18.34 -17.69 -8.60
CA ASP A 52 19.49 -18.57 -8.42
C ASP A 52 19.15 -20.07 -8.62
N THR A 53 17.90 -20.37 -8.96
CA THR A 53 17.46 -21.74 -9.21
C THR A 53 18.01 -22.25 -10.54
N TYR A 54 18.70 -23.39 -10.52
CA TYR A 54 19.39 -23.93 -11.69
C TYR A 54 19.01 -25.36 -12.04
N GLY A 55 17.96 -25.92 -11.51
CA GLY A 55 17.50 -27.26 -11.81
C GLY A 55 16.06 -27.50 -11.43
N GLU A 56 15.51 -28.61 -11.85
CA GLU A 56 14.15 -29.02 -11.52
C GLU A 56 14.13 -29.94 -10.29
N ILE A 57 13.05 -29.88 -9.53
CA ILE A 57 12.80 -30.74 -8.39
C ILE A 57 11.49 -31.50 -8.57
N ASP A 58 11.50 -32.78 -8.24
CA ASP A 58 10.33 -33.64 -8.34
C ASP A 58 9.30 -33.22 -7.23
N GLY A 59 8.04 -33.11 -7.60
CA GLY A 59 6.97 -32.75 -6.67
C GLY A 59 5.66 -32.49 -7.37
N VAL A 60 4.71 -31.95 -6.64
CA VAL A 60 3.41 -31.56 -7.16
C VAL A 60 3.45 -30.08 -7.56
N LEU A 61 3.24 -29.83 -8.84
CA LEU A 61 3.14 -28.45 -9.34
C LEU A 61 1.91 -27.76 -8.77
N GLY A 62 2.05 -26.51 -8.39
CA GLY A 62 0.97 -25.72 -7.86
C GLY A 62 1.28 -24.23 -7.88
N MET A 63 0.48 -23.47 -7.15
CA MET A 63 0.63 -22.02 -7.03
C MET A 63 0.78 -21.62 -5.56
N ASP A 64 1.63 -20.64 -5.32
CA ASP A 64 1.68 -19.98 -4.01
C ASP A 64 0.33 -19.29 -3.73
N PRO A 65 -0.32 -19.59 -2.61
CA PRO A 65 -1.62 -18.99 -2.29
C PRO A 65 -1.59 -17.47 -2.18
N ALA A 66 -0.47 -16.91 -1.68
CA ALA A 66 -0.36 -15.48 -1.42
C ALA A 66 -0.15 -14.66 -2.70
N TYR A 67 0.80 -15.05 -3.55
CA TYR A 67 1.24 -14.24 -4.70
C TYR A 67 0.94 -14.87 -6.05
N ARG A 68 0.32 -16.05 -6.06
CA ARG A 68 -0.05 -16.80 -7.27
C ARG A 68 1.13 -17.10 -8.20
N MET A 69 2.32 -17.26 -7.62
CA MET A 69 3.51 -17.68 -8.37
C MET A 69 3.55 -19.18 -8.51
N PRO A 70 4.07 -19.72 -9.64
CA PRO A 70 4.29 -21.15 -9.80
C PRO A 70 5.27 -21.68 -8.76
N VAL A 71 4.91 -22.77 -8.08
CA VAL A 71 5.73 -23.43 -7.07
C VAL A 71 5.66 -24.95 -7.22
N THR A 72 6.60 -25.65 -6.59
CA THR A 72 6.58 -27.11 -6.48
C THR A 72 6.40 -27.50 -5.03
N TRP A 73 5.40 -28.32 -4.73
CA TRP A 73 5.17 -28.88 -3.40
C TRP A 73 5.96 -30.19 -3.27
N ILE A 74 6.98 -30.17 -2.42
CA ILE A 74 7.95 -31.26 -2.24
C ILE A 74 7.73 -32.00 -0.93
N GLN A 75 8.26 -33.20 -0.84
CA GLN A 75 8.31 -33.94 0.41
C GLN A 75 9.41 -33.39 1.34
N THR A 76 9.29 -33.65 2.64
CA THR A 76 10.21 -33.08 3.65
C THR A 76 11.65 -33.58 3.46
N ASP A 77 11.84 -34.81 2.98
CA ASP A 77 13.15 -35.40 2.70
C ASP A 77 13.88 -34.74 1.51
N GLN A 78 13.15 -34.08 0.63
CA GLN A 78 13.71 -33.35 -0.52
C GLN A 78 14.21 -31.93 -0.18
N LYS A 79 14.01 -31.47 1.06
CA LYS A 79 14.38 -30.11 1.48
C LYS A 79 15.83 -29.74 1.16
N ALA A 80 16.77 -30.62 1.51
CA ALA A 80 18.20 -30.36 1.29
C ALA A 80 18.52 -30.26 -0.21
N ARG A 81 17.92 -31.12 -1.04
CA ARG A 81 18.08 -31.11 -2.50
C ARG A 81 17.51 -29.80 -3.09
N ALA A 82 16.32 -29.37 -2.65
CA ALA A 82 15.71 -28.14 -3.13
C ALA A 82 16.58 -26.90 -2.81
N LEU A 83 17.09 -26.81 -1.58
CA LEU A 83 18.00 -25.74 -1.18
C LEU A 83 19.29 -25.73 -2.02
N ASN A 84 19.87 -26.90 -2.28
CA ASN A 84 21.06 -27.03 -3.13
C ASN A 84 20.80 -26.61 -4.58
N LEU A 85 19.57 -26.77 -5.08
CA LEU A 85 19.16 -26.34 -6.42
C LEU A 85 18.78 -24.84 -6.48
N GLY A 86 18.91 -24.11 -5.38
CA GLY A 86 18.62 -22.68 -5.32
C GLY A 86 17.15 -22.32 -5.07
N TYR A 87 16.31 -23.28 -4.69
CA TYR A 87 14.93 -22.98 -4.28
C TYR A 87 14.89 -22.39 -2.87
N GLN A 88 13.94 -21.49 -2.65
CA GLN A 88 13.53 -21.13 -1.30
C GLN A 88 12.50 -22.15 -0.81
N VAL A 89 12.76 -22.78 0.33
CA VAL A 89 11.87 -23.81 0.89
C VAL A 89 11.13 -23.28 2.10
N ILE A 90 9.80 -23.32 2.06
CA ILE A 90 8.90 -22.71 3.03
C ILE A 90 7.92 -23.78 3.55
N ASP A 91 7.73 -23.82 4.86
CA ASP A 91 6.74 -24.72 5.48
C ASP A 91 5.31 -24.19 5.35
N CYS A 92 4.31 -25.06 5.50
CA CYS A 92 2.90 -24.73 5.33
C CYS A 92 2.43 -23.61 6.28
N ALA A 93 2.88 -23.61 7.52
CA ALA A 93 2.49 -22.58 8.48
C ALA A 93 3.00 -21.19 8.07
N SER A 94 4.23 -21.12 7.59
CA SER A 94 4.84 -19.90 7.05
C SER A 94 4.15 -19.43 5.77
N VAL A 95 3.72 -20.34 4.90
CA VAL A 95 2.94 -20.00 3.70
C VAL A 95 1.59 -19.37 4.10
N ILE A 96 0.85 -19.99 5.03
CA ILE A 96 -0.41 -19.44 5.54
C ILE A 96 -0.18 -18.08 6.20
N ALA A 97 0.84 -17.96 7.05
CA ALA A 97 1.17 -16.70 7.72
C ALA A 97 1.49 -15.58 6.72
N THR A 98 2.20 -15.89 5.65
CA THR A 98 2.49 -14.93 4.56
C THR A 98 1.22 -14.50 3.85
N HIS A 99 0.31 -15.44 3.56
CA HIS A 99 -0.96 -15.13 2.93
C HIS A 99 -1.86 -14.27 3.83
N VAL A 100 -2.00 -14.64 5.11
CA VAL A 100 -2.72 -13.83 6.10
C VAL A 100 -2.13 -12.43 6.22
N ASN A 101 -0.81 -12.30 6.28
CA ASN A 101 -0.13 -11.01 6.33
C ASN A 101 -0.44 -10.14 5.10
N LYS A 102 -0.43 -10.72 3.90
CA LYS A 102 -0.80 -10.03 2.66
C LYS A 102 -2.24 -9.51 2.73
N VAL A 103 -3.19 -10.36 3.10
CA VAL A 103 -4.61 -10.01 3.21
C VAL A 103 -4.83 -8.93 4.27
N VAL A 104 -4.23 -9.06 5.45
CA VAL A 104 -4.34 -8.05 6.51
C VAL A 104 -3.80 -6.69 6.05
N ARG A 105 -2.67 -6.65 5.34
CA ARG A 105 -2.13 -5.40 4.79
C ARG A 105 -3.10 -4.76 3.80
N GLN A 106 -3.71 -5.55 2.94
CA GLN A 106 -4.66 -5.08 1.94
C GLN A 106 -5.92 -4.49 2.58
N TYR A 107 -6.43 -5.11 3.65
CA TYR A 107 -7.65 -4.69 4.34
C TYR A 107 -7.38 -3.85 5.61
N LEU A 108 -6.14 -3.46 5.86
CA LEU A 108 -5.78 -2.69 7.04
C LEU A 108 -6.61 -1.40 7.21
N PRO A 109 -6.88 -0.61 6.15
CA PRO A 109 -7.74 0.57 6.27
C PRO A 109 -9.17 0.25 6.68
N GLU A 110 -9.72 -0.87 6.22
CA GLU A 110 -11.08 -1.34 6.60
C GLU A 110 -11.12 -1.85 8.04
N LEU A 111 -10.07 -2.55 8.46
CA LEU A 111 -9.92 -3.09 9.82
C LEU A 111 -9.69 -2.00 10.87
N PHE A 112 -9.15 -0.86 10.46
CA PHE A 112 -8.89 0.29 11.35
C PHE A 112 -10.21 0.97 11.76
N ASN A 113 -10.47 1.07 13.06
CA ASN A 113 -11.75 1.51 13.61
C ASN A 113 -11.61 2.60 14.69
N TYR A 114 -12.70 2.93 15.38
CA TYR A 114 -12.73 3.95 16.44
C TYR A 114 -11.83 3.63 17.64
N ASP A 115 -11.72 2.35 18.01
CA ASP A 115 -10.85 1.94 19.11
C ASP A 115 -9.38 2.17 18.75
N ASP A 116 -9.02 1.96 17.47
CA ASP A 116 -7.69 2.24 16.98
C ASP A 116 -7.36 3.73 17.00
N VAL A 117 -8.34 4.60 16.68
CA VAL A 117 -8.20 6.05 16.87
C VAL A 117 -7.94 6.39 18.34
N THR A 118 -8.65 5.75 19.25
CA THR A 118 -8.43 5.92 20.70
C THR A 118 -7.03 5.47 21.10
N HIS A 119 -6.55 4.34 20.60
CA HIS A 119 -5.18 3.87 20.87
C HIS A 119 -4.11 4.84 20.36
N LEU A 120 -4.28 5.38 19.15
CA LEU A 120 -3.38 6.40 18.61
C LEU A 120 -3.42 7.69 19.45
N HIS A 121 -4.61 8.12 19.87
CA HIS A 121 -4.77 9.30 20.72
C HIS A 121 -4.09 9.11 22.08
N ASN A 122 -4.26 7.97 22.72
CA ASN A 122 -3.60 7.63 23.98
C ASN A 122 -2.06 7.62 23.84
N ARG A 123 -1.54 7.07 22.74
CA ARG A 123 -0.12 7.12 22.42
C ARG A 123 0.37 8.56 22.22
N LEU A 124 -0.40 9.39 21.52
CA LEU A 124 -0.09 10.80 21.37
C LEU A 124 -0.11 11.54 22.71
N SER A 125 -1.13 11.29 23.53
CA SER A 125 -1.26 11.90 24.86
C SER A 125 -0.09 11.60 25.78
N SER A 126 0.48 10.39 25.68
CA SER A 126 1.67 10.02 26.46
C SER A 126 2.95 10.71 25.99
N GLN A 127 3.04 11.08 24.72
CA GLN A 127 4.21 11.71 24.12
C GLN A 127 4.12 13.24 24.11
N ALA A 128 2.94 13.78 23.83
CA ALA A 128 2.66 15.20 23.64
C ALA A 128 1.25 15.56 24.13
N PRO A 129 1.03 15.68 25.45
CA PRO A 129 -0.32 15.86 26.04
C PRO A 129 -1.04 17.09 25.50
N LYS A 130 -0.36 18.22 25.38
CA LYS A 130 -0.97 19.47 24.87
C LYS A 130 -1.40 19.33 23.41
N LEU A 131 -0.60 18.70 22.59
CA LEU A 131 -0.93 18.44 21.19
C LEU A 131 -2.15 17.53 21.06
N ALA A 132 -2.27 16.52 21.93
CA ALA A 132 -3.42 15.62 21.96
C ALA A 132 -4.72 16.38 22.30
N GLU A 133 -4.68 17.32 23.27
CA GLU A 133 -5.82 18.19 23.59
C GLU A 133 -6.21 19.06 22.39
N ASP A 134 -5.23 19.71 21.75
CA ASP A 134 -5.46 20.59 20.61
C ASP A 134 -6.01 19.80 19.40
N LEU A 135 -5.53 18.60 19.16
CA LEU A 135 -6.06 17.72 18.11
C LEU A 135 -7.51 17.33 18.38
N ASN A 136 -7.83 16.97 19.62
CA ASN A 136 -9.18 16.60 20.02
C ASN A 136 -10.17 17.78 19.93
N ALA A 137 -9.70 19.00 20.15
CA ALA A 137 -10.48 20.23 19.94
C ALA A 137 -10.66 20.56 18.44
N ALA A 138 -9.68 20.25 17.62
CA ALA A 138 -9.65 20.60 16.20
C ALA A 138 -10.45 19.64 15.31
N LEU A 139 -10.39 18.33 15.58
CA LEU A 139 -10.99 17.25 14.77
C LEU A 139 -11.65 16.21 15.68
N ASN A 140 -12.87 15.81 15.33
CA ASN A 140 -13.50 14.70 16.01
C ASN A 140 -12.97 13.34 15.52
N TYR A 141 -13.27 12.26 16.24
CA TYR A 141 -12.79 10.91 15.91
C TYR A 141 -13.28 10.41 14.54
N SER A 142 -14.46 10.82 14.08
CA SER A 142 -14.94 10.47 12.74
C SER A 142 -14.09 11.11 11.65
N GLN A 143 -13.67 12.36 11.84
CA GLN A 143 -12.78 13.06 10.93
C GLN A 143 -11.38 12.45 10.96
N LEU A 144 -10.84 12.16 12.14
CA LEU A 144 -9.55 11.49 12.32
C LEU A 144 -9.55 10.10 11.69
N LEU A 145 -10.63 9.31 11.88
CA LEU A 145 -10.77 7.98 11.29
C LEU A 145 -10.66 8.02 9.77
N LYS A 146 -11.30 8.98 9.11
CA LYS A 146 -11.23 9.14 7.65
C LYS A 146 -9.80 9.45 7.18
N VAL A 147 -9.11 10.37 7.85
CA VAL A 147 -7.72 10.72 7.51
C VAL A 147 -6.79 9.54 7.74
N TYR A 148 -6.88 8.86 8.88
CA TYR A 148 -6.03 7.73 9.20
C TYR A 148 -6.24 6.55 8.24
N ARG A 149 -7.49 6.25 7.89
CA ARG A 149 -7.81 5.25 6.86
C ARG A 149 -7.23 5.63 5.50
N GLN A 150 -7.28 6.89 5.14
CA GLN A 150 -6.70 7.37 3.88
C GLN A 150 -5.17 7.22 3.87
N LEU A 151 -4.50 7.59 4.95
CA LEU A 151 -3.05 7.39 5.11
C LEU A 151 -2.67 5.90 5.00
N LEU A 152 -3.41 5.02 5.69
CA LEU A 152 -3.18 3.57 5.62
C LEU A 152 -3.46 3.02 4.22
N THR A 153 -4.49 3.51 3.54
CA THR A 153 -4.81 3.13 2.15
C THR A 153 -3.65 3.47 1.21
N GLU A 154 -2.97 4.57 1.47
CA GLU A 154 -1.81 5.01 0.69
C GLU A 154 -0.47 4.44 1.22
N GLY A 155 -0.51 3.51 2.17
CA GLY A 155 0.66 2.84 2.73
C GLY A 155 1.54 3.72 3.62
N VAL A 156 1.01 4.85 4.09
CA VAL A 156 1.74 5.76 4.98
C VAL A 156 1.73 5.23 6.41
N SER A 157 2.91 5.18 7.03
CA SER A 157 3.06 4.71 8.42
C SER A 157 2.52 5.72 9.43
N MET A 158 1.81 5.21 10.45
CA MET A 158 1.29 5.98 11.57
C MET A 158 2.28 6.07 12.76
N LYS A 159 3.53 5.69 12.56
CA LYS A 159 4.55 5.68 13.64
C LYS A 159 4.81 7.07 14.21
N ASP A 160 4.97 8.04 13.34
CA ASP A 160 5.20 9.44 13.71
C ASP A 160 3.87 10.17 13.93
N ILE A 161 3.14 9.73 14.96
CA ILE A 161 1.84 10.32 15.30
C ILE A 161 1.97 11.79 15.74
N VAL A 162 3.11 12.20 16.25
CA VAL A 162 3.36 13.59 16.68
C VAL A 162 3.39 14.52 15.46
N THR A 163 4.13 14.19 14.42
CA THR A 163 4.14 14.97 13.17
C THR A 163 2.75 14.97 12.52
N ILE A 164 2.09 13.81 12.45
CA ILE A 164 0.73 13.71 11.90
C ILE A 164 -0.22 14.64 12.63
N ALA A 165 -0.26 14.60 13.96
CA ALA A 165 -1.11 15.42 14.78
C ALA A 165 -0.79 16.92 14.65
N THR A 166 0.48 17.29 14.61
CA THR A 166 0.94 18.69 14.45
C THR A 166 0.40 19.28 13.15
N VAL A 167 0.55 18.54 12.04
CA VAL A 167 0.03 18.99 10.74
C VAL A 167 -1.49 19.07 10.75
N LEU A 168 -2.18 18.08 11.32
CA LEU A 168 -3.65 18.06 11.37
C LEU A 168 -4.21 19.23 12.17
N VAL A 169 -3.62 19.59 13.31
CA VAL A 169 -4.02 20.76 14.10
C VAL A 169 -3.88 22.03 13.27
N ALA A 170 -2.75 22.22 12.61
CA ALA A 170 -2.51 23.41 11.76
C ALA A 170 -3.46 23.46 10.57
N SER A 171 -3.59 22.40 9.80
CA SER A 171 -4.37 22.34 8.56
C SER A 171 -5.87 22.35 8.81
N SER A 172 -6.33 21.86 9.94
CA SER A 172 -7.76 21.85 10.33
C SER A 172 -8.36 23.24 10.50
N ALA A 173 -7.53 24.28 10.66
CA ALA A 173 -7.98 25.67 10.68
C ALA A 173 -8.52 26.15 9.33
N THR A 174 -8.06 25.55 8.22
CA THR A 174 -8.44 25.95 6.86
C THR A 174 -9.36 24.95 6.18
N THR A 175 -9.24 23.67 6.46
CA THR A 175 -10.04 22.62 5.84
C THR A 175 -10.37 21.48 6.81
N LYS A 176 -11.52 20.84 6.60
CA LYS A 176 -11.90 19.57 7.24
C LYS A 176 -12.02 18.43 6.22
N ASP A 177 -11.70 18.68 4.95
CA ASP A 177 -11.71 17.67 3.90
C ASP A 177 -10.63 16.61 4.18
N PRO A 178 -10.99 15.33 4.31
CA PRO A 178 -10.03 14.28 4.64
C PRO A 178 -8.91 14.10 3.59
N VAL A 179 -9.20 14.34 2.31
CA VAL A 179 -8.22 14.21 1.22
C VAL A 179 -7.19 15.33 1.29
N LEU A 180 -7.62 16.56 1.54
CA LEU A 180 -6.73 17.71 1.72
C LEU A 180 -5.90 17.58 3.00
N LEU A 181 -6.52 17.18 4.11
CA LEU A 181 -5.81 16.92 5.37
C LEU A 181 -4.76 15.82 5.19
N THR A 182 -5.09 14.75 4.49
CA THR A 182 -4.15 13.67 4.18
C THR A 182 -2.98 14.16 3.32
N SER A 183 -3.24 15.01 2.33
CA SER A 183 -2.20 15.60 1.49
C SER A 183 -1.23 16.47 2.30
N ASP A 184 -1.74 17.25 3.24
CA ASP A 184 -0.92 18.07 4.13
C ASP A 184 -0.07 17.20 5.08
N VAL A 185 -0.66 16.15 5.66
CA VAL A 185 0.07 15.19 6.50
C VAL A 185 1.20 14.53 5.72
N ARG A 186 0.94 14.09 4.49
CA ARG A 186 1.96 13.49 3.62
C ARG A 186 3.11 14.44 3.37
N LEU A 187 2.82 15.72 3.16
CA LEU A 187 3.85 16.75 3.00
C LEU A 187 4.73 16.89 4.27
N GLY A 188 4.12 16.84 5.47
CA GLY A 188 4.84 16.79 6.72
C GLY A 188 5.71 15.54 6.90
N LEU A 189 5.27 14.41 6.32
CA LEU A 189 5.97 13.12 6.36
C LEU A 189 6.85 12.85 5.13
N ARG A 190 7.09 13.83 4.25
CA ARG A 190 7.76 13.66 2.95
C ARG A 190 9.08 12.88 3.03
N ARG A 191 9.90 13.12 4.05
CA ARG A 191 11.17 12.40 4.23
C ARG A 191 10.96 10.91 4.50
N SER A 192 10.05 10.56 5.41
CA SER A 192 9.77 9.16 5.73
C SER A 192 9.08 8.42 4.57
N ILE A 193 8.27 9.11 3.78
CA ILE A 193 7.62 8.57 2.58
C ILE A 193 8.66 8.35 1.47
N ALA A 194 9.56 9.29 1.23
CA ALA A 194 10.55 9.20 0.17
C ALA A 194 11.71 8.23 0.48
N THR A 195 12.13 8.12 1.74
CA THR A 195 13.31 7.32 2.14
C THR A 195 13.33 5.89 1.56
N PRO A 196 12.26 5.08 1.63
CA PRO A 196 12.29 3.72 1.08
C PRO A 196 12.36 3.68 -0.45
N LEU A 197 12.07 4.79 -1.14
CA LEU A 197 12.03 4.88 -2.60
C LEU A 197 13.35 5.36 -3.20
N VAL A 198 14.26 5.83 -2.35
CA VAL A 198 15.53 6.47 -2.75
C VAL A 198 16.66 5.46 -2.76
N ARG A 199 17.51 5.52 -3.78
CA ARG A 199 18.76 4.79 -3.82
C ARG A 199 19.92 5.75 -4.14
N ASN A 200 20.96 5.74 -3.33
CA ASN A 200 22.13 6.61 -3.49
C ASN A 200 21.77 8.11 -3.62
N GLN A 201 20.87 8.58 -2.75
CA GLN A 201 20.34 9.95 -2.75
C GLN A 201 19.61 10.37 -4.03
N THR A 202 19.32 9.42 -4.93
CA THR A 202 18.59 9.65 -6.17
C THR A 202 17.19 9.04 -6.09
N LEU A 203 16.16 9.84 -6.38
CA LEU A 203 14.79 9.40 -6.58
C LEU A 203 14.53 9.29 -8.08
N SER A 204 14.34 8.05 -8.54
CA SER A 204 13.99 7.77 -9.94
C SER A 204 12.48 7.77 -10.11
N VAL A 205 11.96 8.49 -11.10
CA VAL A 205 10.51 8.69 -11.29
C VAL A 205 10.10 8.58 -12.74
N TYR A 206 8.82 8.27 -12.98
CA TYR A 206 8.07 8.62 -14.16
C TYR A 206 7.27 9.88 -13.90
N THR A 207 6.99 10.66 -14.94
CA THR A 207 6.14 11.86 -14.90
C THR A 207 4.94 11.69 -15.85
N LEU A 208 4.04 12.66 -15.88
CA LEU A 208 3.05 12.76 -16.94
C LEU A 208 3.63 13.61 -18.09
N GLN A 209 3.22 13.30 -19.32
CA GLN A 209 3.45 14.24 -20.43
C GLN A 209 2.68 15.55 -20.19
N ASN A 210 3.24 16.66 -20.58
CA ASN A 210 2.68 18.00 -20.32
C ASN A 210 1.23 18.15 -20.79
N ASP A 211 0.89 17.62 -21.96
CA ASP A 211 -0.46 17.70 -22.51
C ASP A 211 -1.47 16.93 -21.65
N LEU A 212 -1.11 15.73 -21.19
CA LEU A 212 -1.92 14.92 -20.30
C LEU A 212 -2.07 15.58 -18.92
N GLU A 213 -0.99 16.11 -18.36
CA GLU A 213 -1.02 16.81 -17.09
C GLU A 213 -1.93 18.05 -17.14
N ASN A 214 -1.79 18.87 -18.17
CA ASN A 214 -2.63 20.06 -18.37
C ASN A 214 -4.10 19.71 -18.58
N LEU A 215 -4.39 18.65 -19.33
CA LEU A 215 -5.75 18.17 -19.54
C LEU A 215 -6.39 17.73 -18.22
N LEU A 216 -5.69 16.94 -17.42
CA LEU A 216 -6.15 16.49 -16.10
C LEU A 216 -6.34 17.65 -15.13
N LEU A 217 -5.41 18.58 -15.07
CA LEU A 217 -5.52 19.81 -14.26
C LEU A 217 -6.75 20.62 -14.66
N GLY A 218 -7.02 20.74 -15.96
CA GLY A 218 -8.23 21.40 -16.46
C GLY A 218 -9.51 20.74 -15.96
N VAL A 219 -9.59 19.41 -16.04
CA VAL A 219 -10.76 18.63 -15.56
C VAL A 219 -10.94 18.77 -14.04
N VAL A 220 -9.86 18.65 -13.28
CA VAL A 220 -9.89 18.80 -11.81
C VAL A 220 -10.36 20.20 -11.43
N ASN A 221 -9.79 21.24 -12.01
CA ASN A 221 -10.15 22.63 -11.70
C ASN A 221 -11.61 22.94 -12.03
N GLN A 222 -12.09 22.52 -13.21
CA GLN A 222 -13.49 22.70 -13.60
C GLN A 222 -14.45 21.98 -12.66
N THR A 223 -14.14 20.73 -12.29
CA THR A 223 -14.98 19.94 -11.40
C THR A 223 -15.02 20.53 -9.98
N GLN A 224 -13.90 21.01 -9.48
CA GLN A 224 -13.81 21.68 -8.19
C GLN A 224 -14.63 22.97 -8.13
N GLN A 225 -14.58 23.78 -9.19
CA GLN A 225 -15.36 25.01 -9.29
C GLN A 225 -16.87 24.76 -9.37
N ALA A 226 -17.27 23.71 -10.13
CA ALA A 226 -18.67 23.42 -10.38
C ALA A 226 -19.35 22.71 -9.18
N ASN A 227 -18.75 21.69 -8.59
CA ASN A 227 -19.42 20.73 -7.74
C ASN A 227 -18.76 20.51 -6.36
N LYS A 228 -17.64 21.14 -6.05
CA LYS A 228 -16.84 20.90 -4.82
C LYS A 228 -16.59 19.40 -4.53
N VAL A 229 -16.36 18.62 -5.58
CA VAL A 229 -16.05 17.19 -5.48
C VAL A 229 -14.66 17.02 -4.89
N SER A 230 -14.46 15.99 -4.06
CA SER A 230 -13.13 15.66 -3.50
C SER A 230 -12.13 15.35 -4.61
N LEU A 231 -10.85 15.71 -4.43
CA LEU A 231 -9.80 15.57 -5.44
C LEU A 231 -9.57 14.12 -5.89
N ASP A 232 -9.80 13.15 -5.03
CA ASP A 232 -9.69 11.72 -5.36
C ASP A 232 -10.91 11.13 -6.09
N SER A 233 -11.98 11.90 -6.20
CA SER A 233 -13.28 11.46 -6.72
C SER A 233 -13.70 12.20 -7.99
N VAL A 234 -12.81 13.01 -8.57
CA VAL A 234 -13.05 13.71 -9.83
C VAL A 234 -13.31 12.71 -10.96
N PRO A 235 -14.42 12.84 -11.72
CA PRO A 235 -14.70 11.94 -12.83
C PRO A 235 -13.71 12.18 -13.97
N VAL A 236 -13.23 11.09 -14.55
CA VAL A 236 -12.26 11.07 -15.65
C VAL A 236 -12.89 10.42 -16.87
N ASP A 237 -12.55 10.89 -18.06
CA ASP A 237 -13.02 10.33 -19.32
C ASP A 237 -12.70 8.83 -19.43
N PRO A 238 -13.65 7.97 -19.90
CA PRO A 238 -13.43 6.54 -20.03
C PRO A 238 -12.22 6.16 -20.90
N ASN A 239 -11.91 6.92 -21.94
CA ASN A 239 -10.75 6.67 -22.81
C ASN A 239 -9.44 6.88 -22.02
N MET A 240 -9.40 7.92 -21.19
CA MET A 240 -8.26 8.20 -20.33
C MET A 240 -8.10 7.11 -19.24
N LEU A 241 -9.18 6.60 -18.69
CA LEU A 241 -9.13 5.45 -17.78
C LEU A 241 -8.55 4.21 -18.46
N THR A 242 -8.98 3.91 -19.67
CA THR A 242 -8.43 2.79 -20.47
C THR A 242 -6.94 2.98 -20.73
N GLN A 243 -6.51 4.22 -20.99
CA GLN A 243 -5.11 4.56 -21.17
C GLN A 243 -4.30 4.34 -19.89
N PHE A 244 -4.78 4.79 -18.73
CA PHE A 244 -4.13 4.52 -17.44
C PHE A 244 -4.07 3.03 -17.11
N GLN A 245 -5.12 2.28 -17.43
CA GLN A 245 -5.16 0.84 -17.23
C GLN A 245 -4.06 0.09 -17.98
N SER A 246 -3.59 0.62 -19.10
CA SER A 246 -2.48 0.05 -19.88
C SER A 246 -1.12 0.65 -19.53
N THR A 247 -1.03 1.97 -19.37
CA THR A 247 0.25 2.69 -19.24
C THR A 247 0.83 2.62 -17.82
N MET A 248 0.01 2.64 -16.77
CA MET A 248 0.49 2.57 -15.39
C MET A 248 1.18 1.23 -15.07
N PRO A 249 0.60 0.05 -15.40
CA PRO A 249 1.30 -1.22 -15.22
C PRO A 249 2.60 -1.32 -16.02
N GLN A 250 2.62 -0.80 -17.26
CA GLN A 250 3.82 -0.77 -18.08
C GLN A 250 4.95 0.04 -17.44
N ALA A 251 4.67 1.25 -16.99
CA ALA A 251 5.63 2.10 -16.30
C ALA A 251 6.20 1.42 -15.05
N LYS A 252 5.33 0.83 -14.25
CA LYS A 252 5.72 0.05 -13.06
C LYS A 252 6.69 -1.07 -13.40
N GLU A 253 6.39 -1.89 -14.41
CA GLU A 253 7.24 -3.02 -14.80
C GLU A 253 8.56 -2.56 -15.41
N GLN A 254 8.57 -1.50 -16.19
CA GLN A 254 9.79 -0.91 -16.74
C GLN A 254 10.73 -0.39 -15.65
N MET A 255 10.19 0.28 -14.62
CA MET A 255 10.98 0.74 -13.49
C MET A 255 11.54 -0.41 -12.67
N LYS A 256 10.74 -1.45 -12.41
CA LYS A 256 11.19 -2.67 -11.72
C LYS A 256 12.27 -3.40 -12.51
N ALA A 257 12.11 -3.55 -13.82
CA ALA A 257 13.11 -4.15 -14.69
C ALA A 257 14.45 -3.39 -14.67
N ALA A 258 14.40 -2.06 -14.48
CA ALA A 258 15.57 -1.22 -14.27
C ALA A 258 16.12 -1.26 -12.81
N GLY A 259 15.58 -2.11 -11.95
CA GLY A 259 15.99 -2.22 -10.54
C GLY A 259 15.62 -1.01 -9.68
N LYS A 260 14.58 -0.26 -10.06
CA LYS A 260 14.12 0.95 -9.37
C LYS A 260 12.77 0.72 -8.70
N GLU A 261 12.52 1.45 -7.61
CA GLU A 261 11.19 1.49 -7.03
C GLU A 261 10.24 2.25 -7.98
N PRO A 262 9.03 1.71 -8.24
CA PRO A 262 8.10 2.34 -9.17
C PRO A 262 7.44 3.58 -8.55
N VAL A 263 7.77 4.75 -9.08
CA VAL A 263 7.28 6.06 -8.61
C VAL A 263 6.78 6.89 -9.78
N LEU A 264 5.56 7.40 -9.65
CA LEU A 264 4.97 8.40 -10.54
C LEU A 264 4.93 9.75 -9.82
N LEU A 265 5.55 10.77 -10.42
CA LEU A 265 5.62 12.13 -9.88
C LEU A 265 4.66 13.04 -10.63
N VAL A 266 3.76 13.70 -9.91
CA VAL A 266 2.65 14.49 -10.50
C VAL A 266 2.43 15.81 -9.76
N ALA A 267 1.61 16.69 -10.35
CA ALA A 267 1.17 17.90 -9.68
C ALA A 267 0.37 17.58 -8.39
N PRO A 268 0.49 18.40 -7.33
CA PRO A 268 -0.18 18.16 -6.04
C PRO A 268 -1.70 17.96 -6.18
N GLN A 269 -2.37 18.69 -7.05
CA GLN A 269 -3.81 18.59 -7.28
C GLN A 269 -4.23 17.26 -7.92
N LEU A 270 -3.32 16.61 -8.66
CA LEU A 270 -3.57 15.35 -9.34
C LEU A 270 -3.20 14.13 -8.51
N ARG A 271 -2.34 14.30 -7.49
CA ARG A 271 -1.82 13.19 -6.71
C ARG A 271 -2.91 12.30 -6.09
N PRO A 272 -3.94 12.82 -5.39
CA PRO A 272 -4.97 11.97 -4.79
C PRO A 272 -5.72 11.13 -5.82
N LEU A 273 -6.09 11.73 -6.95
CA LEU A 273 -6.79 11.06 -8.05
C LEU A 273 -5.94 9.95 -8.68
N LEU A 274 -4.70 10.28 -9.04
CA LEU A 274 -3.78 9.33 -9.68
C LEU A 274 -3.31 8.24 -8.72
N SER A 275 -3.20 8.53 -7.43
CA SER A 275 -2.94 7.52 -6.41
C SER A 275 -4.06 6.49 -6.34
N ARG A 276 -5.32 6.91 -6.47
CA ARG A 276 -6.47 6.00 -6.54
C ARG A 276 -6.39 5.08 -7.76
N TYR A 277 -6.10 5.63 -8.94
CA TYR A 277 -5.98 4.82 -10.17
C TYR A 277 -4.76 3.92 -10.16
N ALA A 278 -3.65 4.38 -9.61
CA ALA A 278 -2.46 3.53 -9.44
C ALA A 278 -2.73 2.31 -8.57
N ARG A 279 -3.50 2.46 -7.48
CA ARG A 279 -3.91 1.32 -6.65
C ARG A 279 -4.81 0.34 -7.39
N LEU A 280 -5.67 0.83 -8.28
CA LEU A 280 -6.58 -0.01 -9.07
C LEU A 280 -5.86 -0.74 -10.21
N PHE A 281 -4.99 -0.05 -10.94
CA PHE A 281 -4.43 -0.55 -12.21
C PHE A 281 -3.00 -1.05 -12.09
N ALA A 282 -2.22 -0.51 -11.18
CA ALA A 282 -0.81 -0.85 -10.96
C ALA A 282 -0.46 -0.90 -9.46
N PRO A 283 -1.03 -1.86 -8.68
CA PRO A 283 -0.74 -1.97 -7.26
C PRO A 283 0.77 -2.01 -7.00
N GLY A 284 1.24 -1.15 -6.09
CA GLY A 284 2.66 -0.98 -5.79
C GLY A 284 3.34 0.18 -6.52
N LEU A 285 2.70 0.79 -7.53
CA LEU A 285 3.15 2.07 -8.09
C LEU A 285 2.87 3.18 -7.05
N GLN A 286 3.91 3.82 -6.57
CA GLN A 286 3.80 4.95 -5.63
C GLN A 286 3.55 6.24 -6.39
N VAL A 287 2.61 7.05 -5.93
CA VAL A 287 2.33 8.37 -6.54
C VAL A 287 2.73 9.46 -5.56
N LEU A 288 3.71 10.26 -5.95
CA LEU A 288 4.18 11.42 -5.19
C LEU A 288 3.82 12.72 -5.92
N SER A 289 3.59 13.77 -5.16
CA SER A 289 3.51 15.13 -5.73
C SER A 289 4.89 15.79 -5.73
N TYR A 290 5.07 16.80 -6.58
CA TYR A 290 6.34 17.54 -6.68
C TYR A 290 6.81 18.10 -5.34
N ASN A 291 5.91 18.57 -4.49
CA ASN A 291 6.21 19.13 -3.17
C ASN A 291 6.46 18.07 -2.07
N GLU A 292 6.19 16.79 -2.34
CA GLU A 292 6.54 15.68 -1.45
C GLU A 292 7.98 15.19 -1.63
N VAL A 293 8.70 15.67 -2.63
CA VAL A 293 10.11 15.33 -2.85
C VAL A 293 10.98 16.18 -1.92
N PRO A 294 11.78 15.58 -1.02
CA PRO A 294 12.75 16.31 -0.22
C PRO A 294 13.78 17.05 -1.07
N ASP A 295 14.11 18.28 -0.66
CA ASP A 295 14.99 19.18 -1.42
C ASP A 295 16.43 18.66 -1.58
N GLU A 296 16.86 17.79 -0.66
CA GLU A 296 18.19 17.18 -0.66
C GLU A 296 18.35 16.02 -1.66
N LEU A 297 17.27 15.57 -2.30
CA LEU A 297 17.31 14.44 -3.23
C LEU A 297 17.56 14.90 -4.66
N GLU A 298 18.40 14.13 -5.35
CA GLU A 298 18.52 14.23 -6.79
C GLU A 298 17.34 13.54 -7.49
N LEU A 299 16.67 14.23 -8.41
CA LEU A 299 15.55 13.70 -9.15
C LEU A 299 16.01 13.20 -10.52
N LYS A 300 15.70 11.94 -10.86
CA LYS A 300 15.99 11.34 -12.16
C LYS A 300 14.69 10.89 -12.85
N VAL A 301 14.33 11.57 -13.91
CA VAL A 301 13.17 11.20 -14.75
C VAL A 301 13.58 10.09 -15.71
N LEU A 302 12.91 8.94 -15.64
CA LEU A 302 13.18 7.76 -16.48
C LEU A 302 12.27 7.70 -17.70
N GLY A 303 11.10 8.32 -17.62
CA GLY A 303 10.10 8.32 -18.69
C GLY A 303 8.85 9.08 -18.28
N SER A 304 7.87 9.09 -19.16
CA SER A 304 6.58 9.75 -18.92
C SER A 304 5.42 8.92 -19.43
N LEU A 305 4.26 9.06 -18.75
CA LEU A 305 2.97 8.55 -19.20
C LEU A 305 2.34 9.55 -20.17
N SER A 306 1.83 9.04 -21.28
CA SER A 306 1.14 9.80 -22.32
C SER A 306 -0.35 9.50 -22.33
#